data_8baf46d1e73fb7a3f1b59bc525b3e3ee
#
_entry.id   8baf46d1e73fb7a3f1b59bc525b3e3ee
#
_cell.length_a   1.000
_cell.length_b   1.000
_cell.length_c   1.000
_cell.angle_alpha   90.00
_cell.angle_beta   90.00
_cell.angle_gamma   90.00
#
_symmetry.space_group_name_H-M   'P 1'
#
loop_
_entity.id
_entity.type
_entity.pdbx_description
1 polymer ?
#
loop_
_entity_poly.entity_id
_entity_poly.type
_entity_poly.pdbx_seq_one_letter_code
_entity_poly.pdbx_strand_id
1 'polypeptide(L)'
;MQITTGNSFQDSQLQRAADAIAGGGLVAFPTDTFFALGADALSAAAVAGVFAAKGRDPGIPVPVLVYDIAMAEQVVSDFPGPLHDLANLFWPGALTIVLPASDVVPDVVTAGTGTVGLRVPDHDLARELIATIDTPLTGTSCNVSGSQPTKNAKTVRQQFGDKILVLIDAPCGENTLPSTVVGLSGNRIRLFRAGAVDIDSLRKIVGDIVVE
;
A
#
# COMPACT_ATOMS: atom_id res chain seq x y z
N MET A 1 20.73 -16.82 18.74
CA MET A 1 20.79 -15.36 18.62
C MET A 1 21.74 -15.06 17.45
N GLN A 2 21.22 -15.06 16.22
CA GLN A 2 21.99 -14.66 15.03
C GLN A 2 21.74 -13.18 14.81
N ILE A 3 22.76 -12.38 15.02
CA ILE A 3 22.78 -10.96 14.65
C ILE A 3 22.93 -10.95 13.12
N THR A 4 21.83 -10.74 12.40
CA THR A 4 21.87 -10.38 10.98
C THR A 4 22.51 -8.99 10.93
N THR A 5 23.73 -8.92 10.40
CA THR A 5 24.38 -7.66 10.07
C THR A 5 23.59 -7.01 8.94
N GLY A 6 22.57 -6.20 9.29
CA GLY A 6 21.91 -5.30 8.36
C GLY A 6 22.95 -4.42 7.68
N ASN A 7 22.73 -4.13 6.41
CA ASN A 7 23.61 -3.23 5.68
C ASN A 7 23.44 -1.82 6.27
N SER A 8 24.43 -1.32 7.00
CA SER A 8 24.34 -0.04 7.77
C SER A 8 23.84 1.15 6.94
N PHE A 9 23.97 1.09 5.62
CA PHE A 9 23.41 2.08 4.69
C PHE A 9 21.90 1.96 4.54
N GLN A 10 21.37 0.74 4.45
CA GLN A 10 19.91 0.50 4.37
C GLN A 10 19.22 0.88 5.68
N ASP A 11 19.80 0.52 6.83
CA ASP A 11 19.29 0.89 8.15
C ASP A 11 19.20 2.42 8.30
N SER A 12 20.22 3.16 7.80
CA SER A 12 20.21 4.61 7.84
C SER A 12 19.16 5.25 6.92
N GLN A 13 18.89 4.65 5.76
CA GLN A 13 17.82 5.11 4.85
C GLN A 13 16.44 4.83 5.44
N LEU A 14 16.26 3.68 6.06
CA LEU A 14 15.02 3.28 6.71
C LEU A 14 14.68 4.25 7.85
N GLN A 15 15.64 4.53 8.73
CA GLN A 15 15.44 5.47 9.84
C GLN A 15 15.10 6.88 9.33
N ARG A 16 15.82 7.38 8.32
CA ARG A 16 15.52 8.69 7.71
C ARG A 16 14.12 8.73 7.08
N ALA A 17 13.67 7.62 6.47
CA ALA A 17 12.33 7.51 5.92
C ALA A 17 11.27 7.51 7.04
N ALA A 18 11.52 6.79 8.12
CA ALA A 18 10.67 6.79 9.30
C ALA A 18 10.54 8.20 9.91
N ASP A 19 11.67 8.89 10.11
CA ASP A 19 11.68 10.26 10.64
C ASP A 19 10.94 11.24 9.71
N ALA A 20 11.09 11.08 8.38
CA ALA A 20 10.38 11.90 7.40
C ALA A 20 8.87 11.70 7.47
N ILE A 21 8.40 10.46 7.60
CA ILE A 21 6.97 10.13 7.75
C ILE A 21 6.43 10.67 9.07
N ALA A 22 7.14 10.47 10.17
CA ALA A 22 6.77 11.01 11.49
C ALA A 22 6.67 12.55 11.49
N GLY A 23 7.47 13.22 10.65
CA GLY A 23 7.39 14.66 10.39
C GLY A 23 6.27 15.08 9.42
N GLY A 24 5.40 14.15 8.95
CA GLY A 24 4.33 14.41 8.00
C GLY A 24 4.78 14.48 6.53
N GLY A 25 6.01 14.07 6.24
CA GLY A 25 6.60 14.12 4.90
C GLY A 25 6.22 12.91 4.03
N LEU A 26 6.59 13.01 2.75
CA LEU A 26 6.39 11.96 1.76
C LEU A 26 7.69 11.20 1.53
N VAL A 27 7.59 9.89 1.40
CA VAL A 27 8.71 9.00 1.06
C VAL A 27 8.39 8.12 -0.12
N ALA A 28 9.40 7.75 -0.90
CA ALA A 28 9.29 6.73 -1.93
C ALA A 28 10.07 5.49 -1.50
N PHE A 29 9.47 4.32 -1.63
CA PHE A 29 10.09 3.05 -1.27
C PHE A 29 9.65 1.92 -2.19
N PRO A 30 10.51 0.89 -2.37
CA PRO A 30 10.20 -0.24 -3.23
C PRO A 30 9.15 -1.16 -2.59
N THR A 31 8.35 -1.81 -3.44
CA THR A 31 7.46 -2.91 -3.05
C THR A 31 7.69 -4.11 -3.98
N ASP A 32 6.98 -5.19 -3.75
CA ASP A 32 6.98 -6.37 -4.63
C ASP A 32 6.40 -6.08 -6.04
N THR A 33 5.74 -4.93 -6.23
CA THR A 33 5.22 -4.51 -7.54
C THR A 33 6.01 -3.36 -8.14
N PHE A 34 5.87 -2.15 -7.62
CA PHE A 34 6.49 -0.91 -8.09
C PHE A 34 6.93 -0.06 -6.90
N PHE A 35 7.64 1.04 -7.15
CA PHE A 35 7.83 2.05 -6.10
C PHE A 35 6.48 2.57 -5.61
N ALA A 36 6.33 2.65 -4.29
CA ALA A 36 5.19 3.28 -3.63
C ALA A 36 5.53 4.70 -3.16
N LEU A 37 4.54 5.58 -3.15
CA LEU A 37 4.58 6.87 -2.49
C LEU A 37 3.85 6.72 -1.16
N GLY A 38 4.61 6.81 -0.07
CA GLY A 38 4.16 6.62 1.30
C GLY A 38 4.10 7.92 2.09
N ALA A 39 3.08 7.99 2.90
CA ALA A 39 2.87 8.96 3.96
C ALA A 39 2.07 8.27 5.08
N ASP A 40 2.04 8.83 6.26
CA ASP A 40 1.15 8.37 7.33
C ASP A 40 -0.31 8.37 6.83
N ALA A 41 -0.91 7.20 6.72
CA ALA A 41 -2.28 7.03 6.21
C ALA A 41 -3.35 7.52 7.20
N LEU A 42 -3.01 7.69 8.47
CA LEU A 42 -3.91 8.20 9.52
C LEU A 42 -3.82 9.72 9.67
N SER A 43 -2.88 10.38 8.97
CA SER A 43 -2.76 11.83 8.93
C SER A 43 -3.41 12.41 7.68
N ALA A 44 -4.58 13.04 7.83
CA ALA A 44 -5.28 13.69 6.71
C ALA A 44 -4.40 14.70 5.96
N ALA A 45 -3.53 15.43 6.68
CA ALA A 45 -2.61 16.41 6.10
C ALA A 45 -1.52 15.72 5.25
N ALA A 46 -0.94 14.63 5.74
CA ALA A 46 0.08 13.87 5.02
C ALA A 46 -0.52 13.23 3.75
N VAL A 47 -1.74 12.66 3.85
CA VAL A 47 -2.46 12.10 2.71
C VAL A 47 -2.79 13.18 1.68
N ALA A 48 -3.22 14.37 2.08
CA ALA A 48 -3.44 15.50 1.17
C ALA A 48 -2.15 15.86 0.41
N GLY A 49 -0.98 15.76 1.07
CA GLY A 49 0.34 15.90 0.44
C GLY A 49 0.57 14.89 -0.69
N VAL A 50 0.13 13.63 -0.51
CA VAL A 50 0.21 12.59 -1.55
C VAL A 50 -0.63 12.99 -2.78
N PHE A 51 -1.86 13.45 -2.59
CA PHE A 51 -2.71 13.92 -3.68
C PHE A 51 -2.09 15.08 -4.44
N ALA A 52 -1.59 16.09 -3.71
CA ALA A 52 -0.94 17.26 -4.30
C ALA A 52 0.34 16.88 -5.07
N ALA A 53 1.17 16.00 -4.52
CA ALA A 53 2.41 15.56 -5.15
C ALA A 53 2.16 14.82 -6.46
N LYS A 54 1.12 13.96 -6.50
CA LYS A 54 0.75 13.15 -7.69
C LYS A 54 -0.11 13.91 -8.71
N GLY A 55 -0.74 15.02 -8.34
CA GLY A 55 -1.86 15.56 -9.12
C GLY A 55 -3.02 14.57 -9.22
N ARG A 56 -3.31 13.85 -8.11
CA ARG A 56 -4.35 12.82 -8.06
C ARG A 56 -5.70 13.44 -7.78
N ASP A 57 -6.73 12.90 -8.42
CA ASP A 57 -8.11 13.25 -8.12
C ASP A 57 -8.47 12.82 -6.68
N PRO A 58 -8.87 13.75 -5.80
CA PRO A 58 -9.27 13.44 -4.44
C PRO A 58 -10.52 12.56 -4.32
N GLY A 59 -11.31 12.42 -5.39
CA GLY A 59 -12.45 11.50 -5.46
C GLY A 59 -12.05 10.02 -5.65
N ILE A 60 -10.76 9.70 -5.74
CA ILE A 60 -10.28 8.32 -5.91
C ILE A 60 -9.58 7.84 -4.65
N PRO A 61 -10.09 6.81 -3.92
CA PRO A 61 -9.48 6.30 -2.70
C PRO A 61 -8.01 5.95 -2.84
N VAL A 62 -7.22 6.12 -1.78
CA VAL A 62 -5.80 5.75 -1.75
C VAL A 62 -5.65 4.39 -1.05
N PRO A 63 -4.99 3.39 -1.68
CA PRO A 63 -4.67 2.15 -0.99
C PRO A 63 -3.71 2.40 0.17
N VAL A 64 -3.82 1.57 1.20
CA VAL A 64 -3.03 1.62 2.43
C VAL A 64 -2.24 0.33 2.57
N LEU A 65 -0.96 0.45 2.91
CA LEU A 65 -0.07 -0.66 3.23
C LEU A 65 -0.03 -0.83 4.74
N VAL A 66 -0.13 -2.07 5.17
CA VAL A 66 -0.06 -2.49 6.57
C VAL A 66 1.04 -3.52 6.74
N TYR A 67 1.53 -3.69 7.97
CA TYR A 67 2.58 -4.67 8.28
C TYR A 67 2.06 -6.10 8.23
N ASP A 68 0.88 -6.33 8.80
CA ASP A 68 0.23 -7.64 8.93
C ASP A 68 -1.31 -7.50 9.06
N ILE A 69 -1.99 -8.63 9.27
CA ILE A 69 -3.44 -8.67 9.48
C ILE A 69 -3.85 -7.95 10.77
N ALA A 70 -3.05 -8.06 11.84
CA ALA A 70 -3.37 -7.40 13.11
C ALA A 70 -3.38 -5.86 12.98
N MET A 71 -2.45 -5.29 12.21
CA MET A 71 -2.48 -3.85 11.88
C MET A 71 -3.67 -3.51 10.95
N ALA A 72 -4.03 -4.40 10.01
CA ALA A 72 -5.20 -4.20 9.15
C ALA A 72 -6.50 -4.12 9.98
N GLU A 73 -6.66 -4.98 10.97
CA GLU A 73 -7.83 -5.02 11.87
C GLU A 73 -8.01 -3.72 12.69
N GLN A 74 -6.95 -2.95 12.92
CA GLN A 74 -7.04 -1.67 13.64
C GLN A 74 -7.67 -0.55 12.81
N VAL A 75 -7.64 -0.67 11.49
CA VAL A 75 -8.10 0.38 10.56
C VAL A 75 -9.39 0.01 9.80
N VAL A 76 -9.98 -1.12 10.13
CA VAL A 76 -11.27 -1.56 9.57
C VAL A 76 -12.32 -1.71 10.65
N SER A 77 -13.58 -1.51 10.28
CA SER A 77 -14.72 -1.74 11.18
C SER A 77 -15.26 -3.18 11.09
N ASP A 78 -14.94 -3.88 10.00
CA ASP A 78 -15.31 -5.27 9.78
C ASP A 78 -14.31 -5.95 8.83
N PHE A 79 -13.98 -7.21 9.07
CA PHE A 79 -13.13 -8.04 8.22
C PHE A 79 -13.84 -9.38 7.94
N PRO A 80 -14.71 -9.45 6.93
CA PRO A 80 -15.50 -10.64 6.62
C PRO A 80 -14.66 -11.88 6.34
N GLY A 81 -15.10 -13.04 6.85
CA GLY A 81 -14.37 -14.32 6.77
C GLY A 81 -13.80 -14.64 5.38
N PRO A 82 -14.57 -14.57 4.28
CA PRO A 82 -14.03 -14.86 2.95
C PRO A 82 -12.88 -13.92 2.53
N LEU A 83 -12.91 -12.64 2.93
CA LEU A 83 -11.80 -11.70 2.67
C LEU A 83 -10.63 -11.93 3.61
N HIS A 84 -10.89 -12.34 4.84
CA HIS A 84 -9.86 -12.74 5.80
C HIS A 84 -9.12 -14.01 5.34
N ASP A 85 -9.83 -14.98 4.76
CA ASP A 85 -9.22 -16.18 4.17
C ASP A 85 -8.30 -15.82 3.00
N LEU A 86 -8.71 -14.87 2.15
CA LEU A 86 -7.85 -14.34 1.09
C LEU A 86 -6.61 -13.63 1.65
N ALA A 87 -6.76 -12.84 2.71
CA ALA A 87 -5.64 -12.19 3.38
C ALA A 87 -4.63 -13.22 3.90
N ASN A 88 -5.09 -14.26 4.59
CA ASN A 88 -4.22 -15.32 5.14
C ASN A 88 -3.42 -16.07 4.05
N LEU A 89 -3.95 -16.17 2.83
CA LEU A 89 -3.32 -16.94 1.76
C LEU A 89 -2.46 -16.09 0.82
N PHE A 90 -2.79 -14.80 0.64
CA PHE A 90 -2.17 -13.93 -0.35
C PHE A 90 -1.41 -12.75 0.26
N TRP A 91 -1.38 -12.61 1.58
CA TRP A 91 -0.55 -11.65 2.28
C TRP A 91 0.56 -12.35 3.06
N PRO A 92 1.79 -11.84 2.99
CA PRO A 92 2.27 -10.74 2.16
C PRO A 92 2.18 -11.03 0.66
N GLY A 93 1.79 -10.01 -0.15
CA GLY A 93 1.70 -10.20 -1.60
C GLY A 93 0.96 -9.11 -2.36
N ALA A 94 0.75 -9.36 -3.65
CA ALA A 94 0.17 -8.40 -4.57
C ALA A 94 -1.38 -8.45 -4.61
N LEU A 95 -2.04 -8.67 -3.48
CA LEU A 95 -3.49 -8.59 -3.31
C LEU A 95 -3.86 -7.39 -2.46
N THR A 96 -4.72 -6.51 -2.97
CA THR A 96 -5.36 -5.43 -2.22
C THR A 96 -6.80 -5.82 -1.91
N ILE A 97 -7.19 -5.76 -0.66
CA ILE A 97 -8.53 -6.10 -0.18
C ILE A 97 -9.25 -4.83 0.27
N VAL A 98 -10.41 -4.54 -0.31
CA VAL A 98 -11.24 -3.39 0.04
C VAL A 98 -12.20 -3.80 1.15
N LEU A 99 -12.11 -3.10 2.28
CA LEU A 99 -12.83 -3.37 3.52
C LEU A 99 -13.53 -2.11 4.03
N PRO A 100 -14.60 -2.24 4.84
CA PRO A 100 -15.18 -1.12 5.55
C PRO A 100 -14.15 -0.45 6.45
N ALA A 101 -13.92 0.85 6.27
CA ALA A 101 -12.97 1.60 7.08
C ALA A 101 -13.53 1.82 8.50
N SER A 102 -12.63 1.83 9.50
CA SER A 102 -12.97 2.30 10.84
C SER A 102 -12.84 3.84 10.92
N ASP A 103 -13.36 4.44 11.98
CA ASP A 103 -13.38 5.90 12.20
C ASP A 103 -11.96 6.52 12.35
N VAL A 104 -10.92 5.71 12.56
CA VAL A 104 -9.54 6.19 12.63
C VAL A 104 -8.97 6.55 11.25
N VAL A 105 -9.57 6.04 10.17
CA VAL A 105 -9.13 6.29 8.80
C VAL A 105 -9.74 7.61 8.30
N PRO A 106 -8.93 8.60 7.95
CA PRO A 106 -9.45 9.88 7.46
C PRO A 106 -10.26 9.75 6.15
N ASP A 107 -11.33 10.53 6.02
CA ASP A 107 -12.19 10.55 4.81
C ASP A 107 -11.41 10.79 3.50
N VAL A 108 -10.32 11.54 3.56
CA VAL A 108 -9.46 11.78 2.40
C VAL A 108 -8.82 10.48 1.86
N VAL A 109 -8.62 9.46 2.70
CA VAL A 109 -8.11 8.14 2.28
C VAL A 109 -9.17 7.36 1.55
N THR A 110 -10.39 7.37 2.09
CA THR A 110 -11.54 6.63 1.57
C THR A 110 -12.24 7.37 0.42
N ALA A 111 -11.90 8.63 0.18
CA ALA A 111 -12.60 9.53 -0.74
C ALA A 111 -14.13 9.57 -0.46
N GLY A 112 -14.51 9.46 0.83
CA GLY A 112 -15.91 9.46 1.26
C GLY A 112 -16.69 8.17 0.97
N THR A 113 -16.04 7.11 0.48
CA THR A 113 -16.71 5.81 0.21
C THR A 113 -16.97 4.98 1.46
N GLY A 114 -16.36 5.33 2.60
CA GLY A 114 -16.39 4.52 3.81
C GLY A 114 -15.64 3.20 3.72
N THR A 115 -14.81 3.01 2.66
CA THR A 115 -14.03 1.79 2.47
C THR A 115 -12.55 2.11 2.25
N VAL A 116 -11.66 1.22 2.69
CA VAL A 116 -10.22 1.33 2.52
C VAL A 116 -9.66 0.08 1.84
N GLY A 117 -8.79 0.27 0.86
CA GLY A 117 -8.07 -0.84 0.23
C GLY A 117 -6.77 -1.12 0.98
N LEU A 118 -6.66 -2.30 1.61
CA LEU A 118 -5.51 -2.71 2.42
C LEU A 118 -4.65 -3.75 1.70
N ARG A 119 -3.34 -3.72 1.97
CA ARG A 119 -2.39 -4.70 1.46
C ARG A 119 -1.19 -4.85 2.41
N VAL A 120 -0.72 -6.08 2.60
CA VAL A 120 0.61 -6.37 3.17
C VAL A 120 1.57 -6.59 1.99
N PRO A 121 2.57 -5.73 1.76
CA PRO A 121 3.49 -5.89 0.64
C PRO A 121 4.49 -7.03 0.90
N ASP A 122 4.78 -7.85 -0.12
CA ASP A 122 5.83 -8.87 -0.05
C ASP A 122 7.20 -8.27 -0.39
N HIS A 123 7.65 -7.36 0.46
CA HIS A 123 8.93 -6.68 0.32
C HIS A 123 9.48 -6.29 1.70
N ASP A 124 10.64 -6.81 2.06
CA ASP A 124 11.19 -6.68 3.41
C ASP A 124 11.35 -5.21 3.84
N LEU A 125 11.97 -4.36 3.01
CA LEU A 125 12.16 -2.93 3.34
C LEU A 125 10.84 -2.17 3.50
N ALA A 126 9.80 -2.51 2.72
CA ALA A 126 8.50 -1.89 2.88
C ALA A 126 7.86 -2.29 4.22
N ARG A 127 7.95 -3.56 4.58
CA ARG A 127 7.41 -4.06 5.85
C ARG A 127 8.21 -3.55 7.04
N GLU A 128 9.54 -3.53 6.95
CA GLU A 128 10.40 -2.97 7.99
C GLU A 128 10.12 -1.47 8.23
N LEU A 129 9.87 -0.70 7.16
CA LEU A 129 9.49 0.70 7.29
C LEU A 129 8.17 0.85 8.06
N ILE A 130 7.14 0.09 7.69
CA ILE A 130 5.84 0.11 8.37
C ILE A 130 5.98 -0.32 9.83
N ALA A 131 6.75 -1.38 10.10
CA ALA A 131 7.01 -1.84 11.47
C ALA A 131 7.79 -0.82 12.31
N THR A 132 8.77 -0.12 11.71
CA THR A 132 9.58 0.89 12.41
C THR A 132 8.75 2.08 12.88
N ILE A 133 7.76 2.50 12.09
CA ILE A 133 6.89 3.63 12.44
C ILE A 133 5.62 3.19 13.17
N ASP A 134 5.31 1.90 13.19
CA ASP A 134 4.10 1.30 13.79
C ASP A 134 2.81 2.02 13.33
N THR A 135 2.77 2.38 12.04
CA THR A 135 1.65 3.15 11.46
C THR A 135 1.40 2.71 10.01
N PRO A 136 0.13 2.51 9.58
CA PRO A 136 -0.20 2.23 8.20
C PRO A 136 0.27 3.36 7.26
N LEU A 137 0.78 2.99 6.08
CA LEU A 137 1.25 3.95 5.07
C LEU A 137 0.34 3.99 3.86
N THR A 138 0.24 5.14 3.20
CA THR A 138 -0.34 5.17 1.86
C THR A 138 0.48 4.31 0.91
N GLY A 139 -0.18 3.53 0.05
CA GLY A 139 0.44 2.54 -0.85
C GLY A 139 0.16 2.79 -2.33
N THR A 140 0.02 4.04 -2.74
CA THR A 140 -0.16 4.36 -4.16
C THR A 140 1.16 4.27 -4.91
N SER A 141 1.14 3.83 -6.18
CA SER A 141 2.36 3.80 -7.00
C SER A 141 3.02 5.18 -7.11
N CYS A 142 4.35 5.21 -7.04
CA CYS A 142 5.13 6.46 -7.08
C CYS A 142 5.33 6.95 -8.52
N ASN A 143 4.23 7.46 -9.12
CA ASN A 143 4.18 8.11 -10.44
C ASN A 143 3.18 9.26 -10.41
N VAL A 144 3.36 10.26 -11.24
CA VAL A 144 2.35 11.30 -11.48
C VAL A 144 1.08 10.65 -12.04
N SER A 145 -0.09 11.11 -11.62
CA SER A 145 -1.38 10.53 -12.05
C SER A 145 -1.48 10.50 -13.57
N GLY A 146 -1.93 9.36 -14.13
CA GLY A 146 -1.99 9.14 -15.57
C GLY A 146 -0.70 8.60 -16.20
N SER A 147 0.45 8.66 -15.50
CA SER A 147 1.70 8.06 -15.98
C SER A 147 1.80 6.58 -15.57
N GLN A 148 2.68 5.82 -16.23
CA GLN A 148 2.94 4.42 -15.87
C GLN A 148 3.68 4.31 -14.54
N PRO A 149 3.35 3.30 -13.69
CA PRO A 149 4.14 2.95 -12.52
C PRO A 149 5.58 2.59 -12.91
N THR A 150 6.54 2.81 -11.99
CA THR A 150 7.95 2.58 -12.28
C THR A 150 8.63 1.75 -11.19
N LYS A 151 9.63 0.96 -11.60
CA LYS A 151 10.60 0.27 -10.74
C LYS A 151 11.96 0.97 -10.73
N ASN A 152 12.06 2.14 -11.34
CA ASN A 152 13.32 2.85 -11.51
C ASN A 152 13.37 4.08 -10.58
N ALA A 153 14.26 4.05 -9.61
CA ALA A 153 14.47 5.13 -8.63
C ALA A 153 14.82 6.48 -9.30
N LYS A 154 15.57 6.46 -10.43
CA LYS A 154 15.89 7.68 -11.19
C LYS A 154 14.62 8.32 -11.75
N THR A 155 13.70 7.52 -12.28
CA THR A 155 12.41 8.01 -12.77
C THR A 155 11.58 8.61 -11.63
N VAL A 156 11.57 7.98 -10.45
CA VAL A 156 10.92 8.54 -9.26
C VAL A 156 11.50 9.92 -8.91
N ARG A 157 12.84 10.05 -8.85
CA ARG A 157 13.51 11.34 -8.58
C ARG A 157 13.17 12.40 -9.61
N GLN A 158 13.08 12.02 -10.89
CA GLN A 158 12.73 12.95 -11.97
C GLN A 158 11.29 13.47 -11.88
N GLN A 159 10.34 12.60 -11.45
CA GLN A 159 8.93 12.96 -11.37
C GLN A 159 8.58 13.75 -10.11
N PHE A 160 9.21 13.43 -8.98
CA PHE A 160 8.82 14.00 -7.69
C PHE A 160 9.82 15.02 -7.15
N GLY A 161 11.13 14.89 -7.47
CA GLY A 161 12.14 15.85 -7.01
C GLY A 161 12.06 16.10 -5.51
N ASP A 162 11.95 17.37 -5.12
CA ASP A 162 11.89 17.82 -3.74
C ASP A 162 10.54 17.57 -3.05
N LYS A 163 9.54 17.03 -3.76
CA LYS A 163 8.24 16.67 -3.18
C LYS A 163 8.33 15.46 -2.25
N ILE A 164 9.37 14.62 -2.39
CA ILE A 164 9.65 13.49 -1.51
C ILE A 164 10.92 13.78 -0.70
N LEU A 165 10.87 13.55 0.60
CA LEU A 165 12.00 13.81 1.49
C LEU A 165 13.04 12.70 1.44
N VAL A 166 12.60 11.46 1.29
CA VAL A 166 13.46 10.28 1.21
C VAL A 166 13.01 9.35 0.10
N LEU A 167 13.96 8.82 -0.65
CA LEU A 167 13.79 7.70 -1.56
C LEU A 167 14.67 6.56 -1.07
N ILE A 168 14.06 5.45 -0.66
CA ILE A 168 14.77 4.20 -0.36
C ILE A 168 15.12 3.56 -1.70
N ASP A 169 16.39 3.69 -2.10
CA ASP A 169 16.89 3.23 -3.39
C ASP A 169 17.30 1.75 -3.31
N ALA A 170 16.32 0.86 -3.51
CA ALA A 170 16.51 -0.57 -3.56
C ALA A 170 15.63 -1.18 -4.67
N PRO A 171 15.94 -2.42 -5.14
CA PRO A 171 15.16 -3.06 -6.17
C PRO A 171 13.71 -3.31 -5.73
N CYS A 172 12.75 -3.09 -6.61
CA CYS A 172 11.40 -3.62 -6.46
C CYS A 172 11.36 -5.12 -6.76
N GLY A 173 10.33 -5.82 -6.30
CA GLY A 173 10.09 -7.21 -6.66
C GLY A 173 9.81 -7.41 -8.16
N GLU A 174 9.62 -8.67 -8.55
CA GLU A 174 9.56 -9.06 -9.96
C GLU A 174 8.18 -8.86 -10.61
N ASN A 175 7.12 -8.64 -9.84
CA ASN A 175 5.78 -8.44 -10.38
C ASN A 175 5.74 -7.31 -11.42
N THR A 176 5.22 -7.61 -12.61
CA THR A 176 5.12 -6.65 -13.72
C THR A 176 3.76 -5.96 -13.79
N LEU A 177 2.80 -6.45 -13.01
CA LEU A 177 1.45 -5.91 -12.90
C LEU A 177 1.24 -5.27 -11.52
N PRO A 178 0.32 -4.30 -11.40
CA PRO A 178 -0.11 -3.79 -10.10
C PRO A 178 -0.82 -4.88 -9.30
N SER A 179 -1.11 -4.62 -8.02
CA SER A 179 -1.90 -5.53 -7.20
C SER A 179 -3.30 -5.77 -7.79
N THR A 180 -3.79 -7.01 -7.66
CA THR A 180 -5.20 -7.34 -7.86
C THR A 180 -6.01 -6.70 -6.74
N VAL A 181 -7.19 -6.16 -7.04
CA VAL A 181 -8.04 -5.48 -6.05
C VAL A 181 -9.38 -6.19 -5.98
N VAL A 182 -9.73 -6.68 -4.80
CA VAL A 182 -11.00 -7.34 -4.50
C VAL A 182 -11.68 -6.73 -3.29
N GLY A 183 -12.98 -6.97 -3.15
CA GLY A 183 -13.77 -6.59 -1.98
C GLY A 183 -15.12 -7.28 -2.03
N LEU A 184 -16.10 -6.80 -1.23
CA LEU A 184 -17.46 -7.32 -1.26
C LEU A 184 -18.40 -6.42 -2.06
N SER A 185 -19.35 -7.05 -2.74
CA SER A 185 -20.57 -6.44 -3.27
C SER A 185 -21.74 -7.29 -2.78
N GLY A 186 -22.43 -6.81 -1.76
CA GLY A 186 -23.33 -7.64 -0.95
C GLY A 186 -22.55 -8.80 -0.31
N ASN A 187 -23.01 -10.03 -0.52
CA ASN A 187 -22.36 -11.25 0.02
C ASN A 187 -21.40 -11.94 -0.97
N ARG A 188 -21.06 -11.28 -2.08
CA ARG A 188 -20.21 -11.86 -3.12
C ARG A 188 -18.89 -11.11 -3.23
N ILE A 189 -17.81 -11.85 -3.46
CA ILE A 189 -16.52 -11.24 -3.79
C ILE A 189 -16.63 -10.57 -5.17
N ARG A 190 -16.16 -9.32 -5.24
CA ARG A 190 -16.08 -8.52 -6.46
C ARG A 190 -14.62 -8.22 -6.81
N LEU A 191 -14.27 -8.40 -8.07
CA LEU A 191 -13.01 -7.93 -8.62
C LEU A 191 -13.16 -6.47 -9.07
N PHE A 192 -12.45 -5.55 -8.42
CA PHE A 192 -12.38 -4.14 -8.82
C PHE A 192 -11.28 -3.88 -9.86
N ARG A 193 -10.20 -4.66 -9.80
CA ARG A 193 -9.08 -4.55 -10.74
C ARG A 193 -8.32 -5.86 -10.83
N ALA A 194 -8.12 -6.36 -12.05
CA ALA A 194 -7.17 -7.44 -12.30
C ALA A 194 -5.72 -6.94 -12.14
N GLY A 195 -4.84 -7.81 -11.66
CA GLY A 195 -3.44 -7.49 -11.40
C GLY A 195 -2.58 -8.74 -11.29
N ALA A 196 -1.55 -8.71 -10.46
CA ALA A 196 -0.54 -9.76 -10.35
C ALA A 196 -1.08 -11.08 -9.76
N VAL A 197 -2.11 -11.04 -8.92
CA VAL A 197 -2.78 -12.26 -8.44
C VAL A 197 -3.84 -12.66 -9.44
N ASP A 198 -3.70 -13.88 -9.96
CA ASP A 198 -4.63 -14.46 -10.93
C ASP A 198 -6.02 -14.73 -10.32
N ILE A 199 -7.06 -14.41 -11.09
CA ILE A 199 -8.46 -14.55 -10.65
C ILE A 199 -8.85 -16.00 -10.38
N ASP A 200 -8.30 -16.96 -11.13
CA ASP A 200 -8.63 -18.38 -10.95
C ASP A 200 -8.02 -18.92 -9.65
N SER A 201 -6.91 -18.36 -9.22
CA SER A 201 -6.32 -18.63 -7.90
C SER A 201 -7.23 -18.14 -6.76
N LEU A 202 -7.83 -16.96 -6.91
CA LEU A 202 -8.81 -16.43 -5.95
C LEU A 202 -10.09 -17.27 -5.93
N ARG A 203 -10.61 -17.66 -7.11
CA ARG A 203 -11.82 -18.48 -7.23
C ARG A 203 -11.73 -19.84 -6.54
N LYS A 204 -10.54 -20.44 -6.50
CA LYS A 204 -10.31 -21.71 -5.80
C LYS A 204 -10.58 -21.63 -4.30
N ILE A 205 -10.48 -20.42 -3.72
CA ILE A 205 -10.63 -20.18 -2.29
C ILE A 205 -12.06 -19.72 -1.97
N VAL A 206 -12.56 -18.73 -2.70
CA VAL A 206 -13.81 -18.04 -2.36
C VAL A 206 -14.97 -18.38 -3.30
N GLY A 207 -14.76 -19.26 -4.28
CA GLY A 207 -15.79 -19.61 -5.27
C GLY A 207 -16.01 -18.50 -6.30
N ASP A 208 -17.27 -18.21 -6.60
CA ASP A 208 -17.63 -17.25 -7.64
C ASP A 208 -17.20 -15.81 -7.28
N ILE A 209 -16.53 -15.16 -8.23
CA ILE A 209 -16.12 -13.76 -8.17
C ILE A 209 -16.87 -12.98 -9.23
N VAL A 210 -17.53 -11.89 -8.82
CA VAL A 210 -18.19 -10.96 -9.75
C VAL A 210 -17.13 -10.11 -10.43
N VAL A 211 -17.12 -10.13 -11.75
CA VAL A 211 -16.30 -9.29 -12.62
C VAL A 211 -17.24 -8.39 -13.41
N GLU A 212 -17.13 -7.09 -13.25
CA GLU A 212 -17.87 -6.10 -14.04
C GLU A 212 -16.99 -5.44 -15.08
#